data_cd725cfe63a1cb81665aaf5ddf92831f
#
_entry.id   cd725cfe63a1cb81665aaf5ddf92831f
#
_cell.length_a   1.000
_cell.length_b   1.000
_cell.length_c   1.000
_cell.angle_alpha   90.00
_cell.angle_beta   90.00
_cell.angle_gamma   90.00
#
_symmetry.space_group_name_H-M   'P 1'
#
loop_
_entity.id
_entity.type
_entity.pdbx_description
1 polymer ?
#
loop_
_entity_poly.entity_id
_entity_poly.type
_entity_poly.pdbx_seq_one_letter_code
_entity_poly.pdbx_strand_id
1 'polypeptide(L)'
;MKVVHIISGELSGGAARGAYWLHQSLRSKGIDSWILTNAQDSRGDNYVVQAQHTVASRIILSCKRRISRVAMTILGVPRDTLASSGFEGRNISGHPLVQGADVVHLHWINGFLSLSGVASIEKPLIWTVRDMWPVSWGCHYEPELWKF
;
A
#
# COMPACT_ATOMS: atom_id res chain seq x y z
N MET A 1 -17.88 -11.85 8.10
CA MET A 1 -16.88 -11.57 7.05
C MET A 1 -15.96 -10.48 7.56
N LYS A 2 -14.65 -10.76 7.57
CA LYS A 2 -13.60 -9.81 7.99
C LYS A 2 -12.87 -9.26 6.76
N VAL A 3 -12.91 -7.94 6.58
CA VAL A 3 -12.23 -7.22 5.49
C VAL A 3 -11.07 -6.42 6.08
N VAL A 4 -9.88 -6.57 5.51
CA VAL A 4 -8.70 -5.78 5.93
C VAL A 4 -8.24 -4.92 4.76
N HIS A 5 -8.37 -3.61 4.92
CA HIS A 5 -7.87 -2.62 3.97
C HIS A 5 -6.39 -2.35 4.23
N ILE A 6 -5.58 -2.41 3.19
CA ILE A 6 -4.14 -2.09 3.27
C ILE A 6 -3.89 -0.79 2.52
N ILE A 7 -3.30 0.17 3.24
CA ILE A 7 -3.02 1.49 2.68
C ILE A 7 -1.71 2.06 3.24
N SER A 8 -0.94 2.71 2.39
CA SER A 8 0.28 3.41 2.75
C SER A 8 -0.01 4.86 3.14
N GLY A 9 0.67 5.34 4.17
CA GLY A 9 0.63 6.72 4.60
C GLY A 9 -0.51 7.07 5.54
N GLU A 10 -0.62 8.35 5.83
CA GLU A 10 -1.68 8.92 6.66
C GLU A 10 -3.04 8.85 5.95
N LEU A 11 -4.11 8.74 6.74
CA LEU A 11 -5.47 8.65 6.22
C LEU A 11 -6.05 10.01 5.75
N SER A 12 -5.19 10.98 5.45
CA SER A 12 -5.55 12.35 5.04
C SER A 12 -5.56 12.55 3.52
N GLY A 13 -4.75 11.80 2.76
CA GLY A 13 -4.68 11.88 1.30
C GLY A 13 -5.93 11.37 0.59
N GLY A 14 -6.12 11.71 -0.69
CA GLY A 14 -7.33 11.37 -1.45
C GLY A 14 -7.63 9.87 -1.51
N ALA A 15 -6.62 9.05 -1.86
CA ALA A 15 -6.75 7.59 -1.88
C ALA A 15 -7.08 7.02 -0.48
N ALA A 16 -6.42 7.54 0.54
CA ALA A 16 -6.58 7.12 1.92
C ALA A 16 -7.96 7.51 2.48
N ARG A 17 -8.45 8.70 2.19
CA ARG A 17 -9.80 9.13 2.58
C ARG A 17 -10.87 8.24 1.96
N GLY A 18 -10.75 7.90 0.67
CA GLY A 18 -11.69 7.00 0.01
C GLY A 18 -11.69 5.59 0.61
N ALA A 19 -10.51 5.07 1.00
CA ALA A 19 -10.41 3.80 1.72
C ALA A 19 -11.05 3.87 3.11
N TYR A 20 -10.83 4.96 3.83
CA TYR A 20 -11.40 5.17 5.17
C TYR A 20 -12.93 5.30 5.12
N TRP A 21 -13.49 6.02 4.14
CA TRP A 21 -14.94 6.10 3.97
C TRP A 21 -15.57 4.74 3.66
N LEU A 22 -14.91 3.94 2.80
CA LEU A 22 -15.37 2.58 2.53
C LEU A 22 -15.33 1.72 3.80
N HIS A 23 -14.25 1.80 4.56
CA HIS A 23 -14.12 1.12 5.86
C HIS A 23 -15.28 1.49 6.79
N GLN A 24 -15.55 2.78 6.98
CA GLN A 24 -16.66 3.25 7.82
C GLN A 24 -18.03 2.76 7.32
N SER A 25 -18.25 2.78 5.99
CA SER A 25 -19.49 2.29 5.38
C SER A 25 -19.69 0.79 5.60
N LEU A 26 -18.62 0.00 5.51
CA LEU A 26 -18.68 -1.45 5.79
C LEU A 26 -19.01 -1.69 7.27
N ARG A 27 -18.38 -0.95 8.17
CA ARG A 27 -18.65 -1.05 9.61
C ARG A 27 -20.08 -0.68 9.96
N SER A 28 -20.62 0.39 9.38
CA SER A 28 -22.03 0.81 9.61
C SER A 28 -23.04 -0.26 9.16
N LYS A 29 -22.62 -1.18 8.28
CA LYS A 29 -23.41 -2.33 7.83
C LYS A 29 -23.12 -3.63 8.61
N GLY A 30 -22.38 -3.53 9.72
CA GLY A 30 -22.04 -4.67 10.59
C GLY A 30 -20.95 -5.59 10.04
N ILE A 31 -20.19 -5.16 9.04
CA ILE A 31 -19.05 -5.91 8.52
C ILE A 31 -17.83 -5.64 9.40
N ASP A 32 -17.09 -6.69 9.77
CA ASP A 32 -15.83 -6.59 10.53
C ASP A 32 -14.72 -6.06 9.63
N SER A 33 -14.63 -4.73 9.54
CA SER A 33 -13.69 -4.02 8.67
C SER A 33 -12.56 -3.39 9.49
N TRP A 34 -11.32 -3.54 9.00
CA TRP A 34 -10.09 -3.04 9.60
C TRP A 34 -9.23 -2.32 8.58
N ILE A 35 -8.41 -1.39 9.03
CA ILE A 35 -7.36 -0.76 8.21
C ILE A 35 -6.00 -1.13 8.79
N LEU A 36 -5.08 -1.57 7.93
CA LEU A 36 -3.67 -1.76 8.25
C LEU A 36 -2.85 -0.73 7.46
N THR A 37 -2.14 0.15 8.16
CA THR A 37 -1.33 1.23 7.57
C THR A 37 0.09 1.23 8.12
N ASN A 38 1.02 1.91 7.46
CA ASN A 38 2.38 2.15 7.95
C ASN A 38 2.55 3.50 8.66
N ALA A 39 1.52 4.33 8.69
CA ALA A 39 1.51 5.60 9.41
C ALA A 39 0.71 5.51 10.71
N GLN A 40 0.98 6.43 11.61
CA GLN A 40 0.18 6.56 12.84
C GLN A 40 -1.18 7.14 12.50
N ASP A 41 -2.24 6.55 13.06
CA ASP A 41 -3.56 7.14 12.95
C ASP A 41 -3.71 8.31 13.91
N SER A 42 -4.01 9.49 13.37
CA SER A 42 -4.28 10.71 14.14
C SER A 42 -5.75 10.85 14.55
N ARG A 43 -6.62 9.94 14.12
CA ARG A 43 -8.08 9.99 14.32
C ARG A 43 -8.54 9.25 15.56
N GLY A 44 -7.68 8.36 16.11
CA GLY A 44 -8.02 7.54 17.28
C GLY A 44 -9.05 6.44 16.98
N ASP A 45 -9.13 5.96 15.74
CA ASP A 45 -10.02 4.86 15.37
C ASP A 45 -9.40 3.51 15.78
N ASN A 46 -10.05 2.80 16.70
CA ASN A 46 -9.59 1.52 17.22
C ASN A 46 -9.49 0.39 16.16
N TYR A 47 -10.06 0.58 14.99
CA TYR A 47 -10.02 -0.36 13.86
C TYR A 47 -8.96 0.01 12.82
N VAL A 48 -8.18 1.05 13.11
CA VAL A 48 -7.00 1.43 12.31
C VAL A 48 -5.76 0.99 13.06
N VAL A 49 -5.03 0.06 12.49
CA VAL A 49 -3.84 -0.54 13.10
C VAL A 49 -2.59 -0.11 12.34
N GLN A 50 -1.63 0.41 13.08
CA GLN A 50 -0.31 0.69 12.52
C GLN A 50 0.53 -0.59 12.51
N ALA A 51 1.03 -0.96 11.34
CA ALA A 51 2.00 -2.04 11.20
C ALA A 51 3.32 -1.63 11.86
N GLN A 52 3.69 -2.31 12.95
CA GLN A 52 4.89 -2.00 13.71
C GLN A 52 6.16 -2.17 12.87
N HIS A 53 7.13 -1.30 13.09
CA HIS A 53 8.45 -1.33 12.47
C HIS A 53 9.49 -1.72 13.51
N THR A 54 10.17 -2.85 13.28
CA THR A 54 11.41 -3.13 14.00
C THR A 54 12.55 -2.25 13.43
N VAL A 55 13.58 -2.00 14.23
CA VAL A 55 14.78 -1.26 13.77
C VAL A 55 15.39 -1.95 12.54
N ALA A 56 15.49 -3.27 12.55
CA ALA A 56 16.00 -4.05 11.43
C ALA A 56 15.17 -3.84 10.15
N SER A 57 13.83 -3.87 10.26
CA SER A 57 12.95 -3.65 9.11
C SER A 57 13.08 -2.23 8.52
N ARG A 58 13.35 -1.23 9.35
CA ARG A 58 13.60 0.15 8.90
C ARG A 58 14.91 0.26 8.11
N ILE A 59 15.97 -0.40 8.57
CA ILE A 59 17.26 -0.44 7.86
C ILE A 59 17.09 -1.14 6.49
N ILE A 60 16.48 -2.32 6.48
CA ILE A 60 16.23 -3.07 5.23
C ILE A 60 15.43 -2.22 4.24
N LEU A 61 14.38 -1.55 4.70
CA LEU A 61 13.56 -0.69 3.86
C LEU A 61 14.36 0.50 3.30
N SER A 62 15.25 1.09 4.09
CA SER A 62 16.13 2.16 3.64
C SER A 62 17.12 1.70 2.57
N CYS A 63 17.69 0.50 2.74
CA CYS A 63 18.55 -0.11 1.73
C CYS A 63 17.78 -0.39 0.43
N LYS A 64 16.59 -0.99 0.52
CA LYS A 64 15.72 -1.25 -0.64
C LYS A 64 15.39 0.04 -1.40
N ARG A 65 15.05 1.12 -0.71
CA ARG A 65 14.79 2.43 -1.32
C ARG A 65 16.00 3.01 -2.03
N ARG A 66 17.22 2.83 -1.47
CA ARG A 66 18.46 3.25 -2.14
C ARG A 66 18.71 2.46 -3.41
N ILE A 67 18.62 1.13 -3.34
CA ILE A 67 18.79 0.24 -4.49
C ILE A 67 17.78 0.58 -5.58
N SER A 68 16.52 0.72 -5.24
CA SER A 68 15.46 1.10 -6.18
C SER A 68 15.77 2.43 -6.88
N ARG A 69 16.19 3.44 -6.13
CA ARG A 69 16.55 4.75 -6.70
C ARG A 69 17.73 4.65 -7.68
N VAL A 70 18.76 3.89 -7.34
CA VAL A 70 19.89 3.67 -8.23
C VAL A 70 19.45 2.92 -9.49
N ALA A 71 18.66 1.86 -9.35
CA ALA A 71 18.15 1.10 -10.48
C ALA A 71 17.31 1.98 -11.42
N MET A 72 16.40 2.81 -10.88
CA MET A 72 15.60 3.74 -11.67
C MET A 72 16.46 4.75 -12.43
N THR A 73 17.55 5.25 -11.81
CA THR A 73 18.49 6.15 -12.46
C THR A 73 19.24 5.46 -13.62
N ILE A 74 19.66 4.21 -13.43
CA ILE A 74 20.33 3.40 -14.47
C ILE A 74 19.37 3.11 -15.65
N LEU A 75 18.10 2.88 -15.35
CA LEU A 75 17.05 2.65 -16.35
C LEU A 75 16.59 3.96 -17.06
N GLY A 76 17.21 5.09 -16.75
CA GLY A 76 16.92 6.36 -17.39
C GLY A 76 15.59 7.01 -16.98
N VAL A 77 14.97 6.57 -15.88
CA VAL A 77 13.74 7.20 -15.39
C VAL A 77 14.07 8.61 -14.89
N PRO A 78 13.42 9.66 -15.44
CA PRO A 78 13.68 11.04 -15.04
C PRO A 78 13.39 11.23 -13.53
N ARG A 79 14.18 12.07 -12.87
CA ARG A 79 14.09 12.29 -11.42
C ARG A 79 12.82 13.03 -10.98
N ASP A 80 12.20 13.73 -11.88
CA ASP A 80 10.93 14.44 -11.71
C ASP A 80 9.71 13.54 -11.95
N THR A 81 9.92 12.35 -12.47
CA THR A 81 8.86 11.36 -12.67
C THR A 81 8.51 10.71 -11.33
N LEU A 82 7.24 10.77 -10.95
CA LEU A 82 6.75 10.02 -9.80
C LEU A 82 6.65 8.55 -10.18
N ALA A 83 7.68 7.78 -9.84
CA ALA A 83 7.78 6.36 -10.15
C ALA A 83 8.19 5.54 -8.93
N SER A 84 7.73 4.29 -8.88
CA SER A 84 8.06 3.31 -7.83
C SER A 84 8.30 1.94 -8.44
N SER A 85 9.38 1.29 -8.05
CA SER A 85 9.77 0.00 -8.63
C SER A 85 8.92 -1.19 -8.16
N GLY A 86 8.07 -1.01 -7.13
CA GLY A 86 7.35 -2.12 -6.49
C GLY A 86 8.22 -3.06 -5.63
N PHE A 87 9.54 -2.89 -5.68
CA PHE A 87 10.48 -3.62 -4.83
C PHE A 87 10.51 -3.07 -3.40
N GLU A 88 10.22 -1.80 -3.26
CA GLU A 88 10.15 -1.09 -1.99
C GLU A 88 8.94 -1.57 -1.19
N GLY A 89 9.14 -1.69 0.12
CA GLY A 89 8.07 -2.14 1.00
C GLY A 89 8.39 -3.48 1.66
N ARG A 90 7.41 -3.97 2.40
CA ARG A 90 7.53 -5.15 3.26
C ARG A 90 6.63 -6.27 2.78
N ASN A 91 6.89 -7.45 3.28
CA ASN A 91 5.92 -8.54 3.34
C ASN A 91 5.16 -8.43 4.66
N ILE A 92 3.85 -8.38 4.59
CA ILE A 92 2.94 -8.35 5.74
C ILE A 92 1.98 -9.55 5.75
N SER A 93 2.22 -10.55 4.89
CA SER A 93 1.36 -11.74 4.81
C SER A 93 1.21 -12.45 6.16
N GLY A 94 2.26 -12.45 6.99
CA GLY A 94 2.23 -13.00 8.35
C GLY A 94 1.59 -12.10 9.42
N HIS A 95 1.10 -10.91 9.08
CA HIS A 95 0.46 -10.04 10.07
C HIS A 95 -0.87 -10.63 10.55
N PRO A 96 -1.18 -10.65 11.87
CA PRO A 96 -2.38 -11.29 12.41
C PRO A 96 -3.69 -10.84 11.76
N LEU A 97 -3.83 -9.55 11.44
CA LEU A 97 -5.00 -9.04 10.72
C LEU A 97 -5.12 -9.65 9.33
N VAL A 98 -4.00 -9.77 8.59
CA VAL A 98 -3.97 -10.34 7.24
C VAL A 98 -4.30 -11.83 7.29
N GLN A 99 -3.70 -12.56 8.22
CA GLN A 99 -3.96 -13.98 8.41
C GLN A 99 -5.43 -14.27 8.79
N GLY A 100 -6.02 -13.43 9.64
CA GLY A 100 -7.42 -13.56 10.06
C GLY A 100 -8.44 -12.94 9.10
N ALA A 101 -8.02 -12.37 7.96
CA ALA A 101 -8.94 -11.77 7.00
C ALA A 101 -9.64 -12.82 6.14
N ASP A 102 -10.91 -12.58 5.80
CA ASP A 102 -11.61 -13.30 4.73
C ASP A 102 -11.29 -12.68 3.36
N VAL A 103 -11.09 -11.34 3.32
CA VAL A 103 -10.72 -10.58 2.12
C VAL A 103 -9.69 -9.51 2.50
N VAL A 104 -8.65 -9.38 1.71
CA VAL A 104 -7.66 -8.29 1.80
C VAL A 104 -7.90 -7.30 0.66
N HIS A 105 -8.12 -6.04 1.01
CA HIS A 105 -8.41 -4.98 0.06
C HIS A 105 -7.24 -4.00 -0.02
N LEU A 106 -6.53 -4.03 -1.13
CA LEU A 106 -5.41 -3.15 -1.40
C LEU A 106 -5.90 -1.81 -1.97
N HIS A 107 -5.33 -0.72 -1.48
CA HIS A 107 -5.51 0.62 -2.02
C HIS A 107 -4.16 1.16 -2.52
N TRP A 108 -3.71 2.30 -2.04
CA TRP A 108 -2.37 2.80 -2.29
C TRP A 108 -1.37 2.07 -1.38
N ILE A 109 -0.49 1.23 -1.94
CA ILE A 109 0.41 0.37 -1.16
C ILE A 109 1.90 0.77 -1.28
N ASN A 110 2.23 1.77 -2.10
CA ASN A 110 3.61 2.13 -2.40
C ASN A 110 4.42 2.51 -1.17
N GLY A 111 5.65 2.00 -1.10
CA GLY A 111 6.55 2.22 0.03
C GLY A 111 6.16 1.50 1.32
N PHE A 112 4.99 0.85 1.36
CA PHE A 112 4.54 0.04 2.48
C PHE A 112 4.61 -1.46 2.17
N LEU A 113 3.97 -1.89 1.10
CA LEU A 113 3.92 -3.29 0.67
C LEU A 113 4.68 -3.46 -0.64
N SER A 114 5.59 -4.44 -0.70
CA SER A 114 6.26 -4.81 -1.95
C SER A 114 5.38 -5.71 -2.81
N LEU A 115 5.62 -5.77 -4.11
CA LEU A 115 4.90 -6.70 -5.01
C LEU A 115 5.10 -8.17 -4.60
N SER A 116 6.31 -8.54 -4.17
CA SER A 116 6.55 -9.87 -3.59
C SER A 116 5.77 -10.10 -2.30
N GLY A 117 5.56 -9.04 -1.51
CA GLY A 117 4.70 -9.08 -0.33
C GLY A 117 3.22 -9.27 -0.68
N VAL A 118 2.75 -8.66 -1.76
CA VAL A 118 1.38 -8.90 -2.30
C VAL A 118 1.24 -10.35 -2.72
N ALA A 119 2.19 -10.87 -3.50
CA ALA A 119 2.17 -12.26 -3.99
C ALA A 119 2.22 -13.31 -2.86
N SER A 120 2.70 -12.93 -1.67
CA SER A 120 2.72 -13.81 -0.49
C SER A 120 1.41 -13.84 0.30
N ILE A 121 0.41 -13.06 -0.07
CA ILE A 121 -0.88 -13.03 0.62
C ILE A 121 -1.76 -14.14 0.05
N GLU A 122 -2.01 -15.18 0.85
CA GLU A 122 -2.85 -16.34 0.49
C GLU A 122 -4.34 -16.12 0.80
N LYS A 123 -4.81 -14.90 0.62
CA LYS A 123 -6.21 -14.51 0.86
C LYS A 123 -6.82 -13.94 -0.42
N PRO A 124 -8.14 -14.02 -0.59
CA PRO A 124 -8.81 -13.29 -1.66
C PRO A 124 -8.42 -11.83 -1.65
N LEU A 125 -7.90 -11.33 -2.79
CA LEU A 125 -7.42 -9.97 -2.95
C LEU A 125 -8.38 -9.15 -3.81
N ILE A 126 -8.70 -7.96 -3.33
CA ILE A 126 -9.31 -6.88 -4.12
C ILE A 126 -8.28 -5.76 -4.19
N TRP A 127 -8.10 -5.14 -5.35
CA TRP A 127 -7.23 -3.98 -5.48
C TRP A 127 -7.97 -2.81 -6.12
N THR A 128 -8.25 -1.77 -5.33
CA THR A 128 -8.73 -0.51 -5.89
C THR A 128 -7.54 0.30 -6.39
N VAL A 129 -7.37 0.31 -7.70
CA VAL A 129 -6.33 1.08 -8.38
C VAL A 129 -6.67 2.57 -8.23
N ARG A 130 -5.78 3.34 -7.61
CA ARG A 130 -5.94 4.78 -7.31
C ARG A 130 -5.07 5.66 -8.21
N ASP A 131 -4.14 5.06 -8.92
CA ASP A 131 -3.24 5.66 -9.89
C ASP A 131 -2.88 4.63 -10.97
N MET A 132 -2.05 5.00 -11.91
CA MET A 132 -1.64 4.12 -13.01
C MET A 132 -0.55 3.13 -12.63
N TRP A 133 0.08 3.29 -11.48
CA TRP A 133 1.25 2.51 -11.08
C TRP A 133 1.11 0.98 -11.26
N PRO A 134 -0.01 0.32 -10.90
CA PRO A 134 -0.13 -1.13 -11.03
C PRO A 134 -0.15 -1.63 -12.48
N VAL A 135 -0.40 -0.74 -13.46
CA VAL A 135 -0.58 -1.07 -14.88
C VAL A 135 0.41 -0.36 -15.81
N SER A 136 1.25 0.54 -15.30
CA SER A 136 2.12 1.43 -16.08
C SER A 136 3.61 1.23 -15.85
N TRP A 137 4.05 0.02 -15.51
CA TRP A 137 5.48 -0.30 -15.31
C TRP A 137 6.20 0.55 -14.24
N GLY A 138 5.45 1.07 -13.27
CA GLY A 138 6.01 1.78 -12.15
C GLY A 138 5.79 3.29 -12.14
N CYS A 139 5.21 3.88 -13.18
CA CYS A 139 4.85 5.30 -13.19
C CYS A 139 3.48 5.53 -12.54
N HIS A 140 3.37 6.55 -11.68
CA HIS A 140 2.08 6.88 -11.04
C HIS A 140 1.19 7.72 -11.93
N TYR A 141 1.80 8.57 -12.75
CA TYR A 141 1.13 9.42 -13.73
C TYR A 141 1.97 9.41 -15.00
N GLU A 142 1.38 9.12 -16.12
CA GLU A 142 2.05 9.12 -17.42
C GLU A 142 1.45 10.20 -18.30
N PRO A 143 2.08 11.39 -18.37
CA PRO A 143 1.55 12.52 -19.14
C PRO A 143 1.62 12.32 -20.65
N GLU A 144 2.37 11.33 -21.15
CA GLU A 144 2.71 11.22 -22.55
C GLU A 144 2.11 10.05 -23.34
N LEU A 145 1.46 9.08 -22.69
CA LEU A 145 0.82 7.96 -23.40
C LEU A 145 -0.42 8.36 -24.22
N TRP A 146 -0.90 9.58 -24.11
CA TRP A 146 -2.08 10.07 -24.83
C TRP A 146 -1.73 10.99 -26.00
N LYS A 147 -0.47 11.02 -26.43
CA LYS A 147 -0.03 11.75 -27.63
C LYS A 147 0.00 10.84 -28.87
N PHE A 148 -1.01 9.98 -29.02
CA PHE A 148 -1.26 9.24 -30.26
C PHE A 148 -2.52 9.74 -30.91
#